data_1fe17597885495d3e0749bdc83231f7d
#
_entry.id   1fe17597885495d3e0749bdc83231f7d
#
_cell.length_a   1.000
_cell.length_b   1.000
_cell.length_c   1.000
_cell.angle_alpha   90.00
_cell.angle_beta   90.00
_cell.angle_gamma   90.00
#
_symmetry.space_group_name_H-M   'P 1'
#
loop_
_entity.id
_entity.type
_entity.pdbx_description
1 polymer ?
#
loop_
_entity_poly.entity_id
_entity_poly.type
_entity_poly.pdbx_seq_one_letter_code
_entity_poly.pdbx_strand_id
1 'polypeptide(L)'
;ELPVFCFAEGYFSCSWHNYYIRSTQRFDALPRFTSAQLEALDMMDSLADELKHETDFRPGDIQFLHNHVIVHGRTVYEDWPEDDRKRHLLRLWLATPGGRPLPDAVLERYVGLKPGQRPAGIIVENMDRKTPLTPE
;
A
#
# COMPACT_ATOMS: atom_id res chain seq x y z
N GLU A 1 13.17 3.28 9.46
CA GLU A 1 11.79 3.47 9.96
C GLU A 1 11.02 4.35 8.99
N LEU A 2 9.75 4.00 8.78
CA LEU A 2 8.86 4.81 7.94
C LEU A 2 7.70 5.30 8.79
N PRO A 3 7.42 6.60 8.80
CA PRO A 3 6.25 7.12 9.49
C PRO A 3 4.98 6.70 8.73
N VAL A 4 3.92 6.38 9.48
CA VAL A 4 2.58 6.14 8.92
C VAL A 4 2.03 7.44 8.32
N PHE A 5 2.25 8.54 9.02
CA PHE A 5 1.86 9.88 8.60
C PHE A 5 3.10 10.74 8.41
N CYS A 6 3.12 11.51 7.34
CA CYS A 6 4.20 12.44 7.08
C CYS A 6 3.70 13.73 6.43
N PHE A 7 4.47 14.78 6.61
CA PHE A 7 4.18 16.11 6.11
C PHE A 7 5.41 16.63 5.34
N ALA A 8 5.22 17.02 4.09
CA ALA A 8 6.27 17.60 3.26
C ALA A 8 5.71 18.74 2.41
N GLU A 9 6.37 19.87 2.41
CA GLU A 9 6.03 21.05 1.58
C GLU A 9 4.53 21.44 1.63
N GLY A 10 3.91 21.33 2.81
CA GLY A 10 2.49 21.63 3.01
C GLY A 10 1.54 20.47 2.67
N TYR A 11 2.04 19.32 2.24
CA TYR A 11 1.21 18.16 1.91
C TYR A 11 1.29 17.08 2.99
N PHE A 12 0.12 16.63 3.42
CA PHE A 12 -0.03 15.48 4.30
C PHE A 12 -0.09 14.21 3.48
N SER A 13 0.65 13.17 3.88
CA SER A 13 0.64 11.87 3.24
C SER A 13 0.53 10.75 4.27
N CYS A 14 -0.15 9.67 3.90
CA CYS A 14 -0.31 8.49 4.72
C CYS A 14 0.20 7.25 3.99
N SER A 15 0.87 6.36 4.72
CA SER A 15 1.22 5.03 4.27
C SER A 15 0.80 4.01 5.32
N TRP A 16 -0.35 3.38 5.11
CA TRP A 16 -0.93 2.45 6.06
C TRP A 16 -0.98 1.03 5.50
N HIS A 17 -0.45 0.09 6.25
CA HIS A 17 -0.56 -1.32 5.93
C HIS A 17 -0.52 -2.15 7.22
N ASN A 18 -1.65 -2.25 7.90
CA ASN A 18 -1.78 -2.85 9.22
C ASN A 18 -1.12 -4.22 9.32
N TYR A 19 -1.42 -5.12 8.38
CA TYR A 19 -0.86 -6.48 8.40
C TYR A 19 0.67 -6.47 8.40
N TYR A 20 1.32 -5.67 7.56
CA TYR A 20 2.78 -5.59 7.53
C TYR A 20 3.35 -4.95 8.79
N ILE A 21 2.72 -3.90 9.31
CA ILE A 21 3.15 -3.25 10.54
C ILE A 21 3.12 -4.25 11.68
N ARG A 22 1.99 -4.92 11.93
CA ARG A 22 1.85 -5.91 13.00
C ARG A 22 2.74 -7.13 12.78
N SER A 23 2.95 -7.57 11.55
CA SER A 23 3.79 -8.71 11.21
C SER A 23 5.27 -8.51 11.55
N THR A 24 5.72 -7.27 11.77
CA THR A 24 7.09 -6.98 12.23
C THR A 24 7.40 -7.64 13.57
N GLN A 25 6.38 -7.88 14.40
CA GLN A 25 6.54 -8.50 15.72
C GLN A 25 6.96 -9.98 15.68
N ARG A 26 7.01 -10.59 14.49
CA ARG A 26 7.61 -11.92 14.29
C ARG A 26 9.14 -11.91 14.37
N PHE A 27 9.77 -10.75 14.29
CA PHE A 27 11.22 -10.59 14.35
C PHE A 27 11.65 -10.22 15.75
N ASP A 28 12.44 -11.09 16.41
CA ASP A 28 12.90 -10.87 17.79
C ASP A 28 13.89 -9.70 17.91
N ALA A 29 14.57 -9.34 16.82
CA ALA A 29 15.50 -8.19 16.78
C ALA A 29 14.79 -6.83 16.85
N LEU A 30 13.46 -6.78 16.68
CA LEU A 30 12.70 -5.53 16.71
C LEU A 30 12.06 -5.30 18.09
N PRO A 31 12.00 -4.04 18.54
CA PRO A 31 11.29 -3.69 19.76
C PRO A 31 9.82 -4.15 19.69
N ARG A 32 9.28 -4.59 20.82
CA ARG A 32 7.86 -4.87 20.94
C ARG A 32 7.05 -3.58 20.95
N PHE A 33 5.86 -3.61 20.38
CA PHE A 33 4.95 -2.47 20.45
C PHE A 33 4.61 -2.13 21.90
N THR A 34 4.63 -0.84 22.19
CA THR A 34 4.08 -0.31 23.44
C THR A 34 2.55 -0.37 23.40
N SER A 35 1.90 -0.28 24.58
CA SER A 35 0.45 -0.23 24.66
C SER A 35 -0.14 0.94 23.86
N ALA A 36 0.50 2.11 23.90
CA ALA A 36 0.07 3.28 23.12
C ALA A 36 0.17 3.06 21.61
N GLN A 37 1.22 2.35 21.13
CA GLN A 37 1.33 2.00 19.72
C GLN A 37 0.23 1.01 19.29
N LEU A 38 -0.08 0.01 20.12
CA LEU A 38 -1.17 -0.93 19.84
C LEU A 38 -2.51 -0.23 19.80
N GLU A 39 -2.80 0.65 20.77
CA GLU A 39 -4.01 1.47 20.78
C GLU A 39 -4.13 2.34 19.53
N ALA A 40 -3.04 2.98 19.10
CA ALA A 40 -3.03 3.78 17.87
C ALA A 40 -3.30 2.93 16.61
N LEU A 41 -2.76 1.71 16.54
CA LEU A 41 -3.02 0.78 15.44
C LEU A 41 -4.49 0.35 15.43
N ASP A 42 -5.05 0.01 16.59
CA ASP A 42 -6.46 -0.40 16.72
C ASP A 42 -7.41 0.75 16.39
N MET A 43 -7.08 1.97 16.84
CA MET A 43 -7.84 3.18 16.50
C MET A 43 -7.85 3.45 14.99
N MET A 44 -6.69 3.32 14.34
CA MET A 44 -6.59 3.52 12.88
C MET A 44 -7.42 2.51 12.11
N ASP A 45 -7.43 1.24 12.52
CA ASP A 45 -8.26 0.20 11.92
C ASP A 45 -9.75 0.49 12.11
N SER A 46 -10.14 0.90 13.32
CA SER A 46 -11.53 1.23 13.63
C SER A 46 -12.04 2.42 12.82
N LEU A 47 -11.24 3.48 12.71
CA LEU A 47 -11.58 4.64 11.89
C LEU A 47 -11.63 4.30 10.39
N ALA A 48 -10.72 3.48 9.91
CA ALA A 48 -10.75 3.03 8.52
C ALA A 48 -12.00 2.21 8.21
N ASP A 49 -12.46 1.38 9.14
CA ASP A 49 -13.69 0.60 8.98
C ASP A 49 -14.95 1.47 9.09
N GLU A 50 -14.97 2.43 10.01
CA GLU A 50 -16.09 3.36 10.18
C GLU A 50 -16.30 4.30 8.99
N LEU A 51 -15.18 4.80 8.43
CA LEU A 51 -15.20 5.81 7.37
C LEU A 51 -15.06 5.23 5.96
N LYS A 52 -14.98 3.91 5.82
CA LYS A 52 -14.79 3.27 4.52
C LYS A 52 -15.96 3.56 3.57
N HIS A 53 -15.62 3.68 2.31
CA HIS A 53 -16.56 3.62 1.20
C HIS A 53 -16.36 2.30 0.43
N GLU A 54 -17.36 1.47 0.40
CA GLU A 54 -17.32 0.19 -0.30
C GLU A 54 -17.76 0.36 -1.76
N THR A 55 -17.04 -0.28 -2.66
CA THR A 55 -17.34 -0.30 -4.09
C THR A 55 -17.25 -1.72 -4.62
N ASP A 56 -18.23 -2.12 -5.40
CA ASP A 56 -18.20 -3.39 -6.12
C ASP A 56 -17.56 -3.19 -7.49
N PHE A 57 -16.48 -3.92 -7.73
CA PHE A 57 -15.85 -3.94 -9.05
C PHE A 57 -16.57 -4.89 -10.01
N ARG A 58 -16.78 -4.40 -11.22
CA ARG A 58 -17.33 -5.19 -12.34
C ARG A 58 -16.28 -5.32 -13.44
N PRO A 59 -16.35 -6.35 -14.27
CA PRO A 59 -15.48 -6.46 -15.43
C PRO A 59 -15.53 -5.21 -16.30
N GLY A 60 -14.35 -4.62 -16.56
CA GLY A 60 -14.21 -3.36 -17.30
C GLY A 60 -14.10 -2.11 -16.45
N ASP A 61 -14.32 -2.17 -15.14
CA ASP A 61 -14.14 -1.02 -14.26
C ASP A 61 -12.66 -0.63 -14.15
N ILE A 62 -12.41 0.66 -14.15
CA ILE A 62 -11.08 1.25 -13.94
C ILE A 62 -11.16 2.17 -12.74
N GLN A 63 -10.33 1.93 -11.73
CA GLN A 63 -10.23 2.77 -10.55
C GLN A 63 -8.91 3.52 -10.53
N PHE A 64 -8.98 4.83 -10.33
CA PHE A 64 -7.81 5.67 -10.07
C PHE A 64 -7.78 6.07 -8.60
N LEU A 65 -6.66 5.81 -7.93
CA LEU A 65 -6.46 6.15 -6.53
C LEU A 65 -5.24 7.04 -6.36
N HIS A 66 -5.40 8.10 -5.57
CA HIS A 66 -4.26 8.88 -5.11
C HIS A 66 -3.67 8.21 -3.86
N ASN A 67 -2.70 7.32 -4.05
CA ASN A 67 -2.22 6.38 -3.04
C ASN A 67 -1.58 7.01 -1.79
N HIS A 68 -1.25 8.31 -1.82
CA HIS A 68 -0.74 9.05 -0.66
C HIS A 68 -1.84 9.74 0.15
N VAL A 69 -3.07 9.74 -0.34
CA VAL A 69 -4.22 10.42 0.28
C VAL A 69 -5.25 9.42 0.77
N ILE A 70 -5.47 8.36 0.00
CA ILE A 70 -6.52 7.38 0.25
C ILE A 70 -5.90 6.05 0.62
N VAL A 71 -6.15 5.59 1.83
CA VAL A 71 -5.87 4.20 2.21
C VAL A 71 -6.98 3.33 1.63
N HIS A 72 -6.60 2.18 1.09
CA HIS A 72 -7.53 1.27 0.45
C HIS A 72 -7.18 -0.18 0.73
N GLY A 73 -8.17 -1.01 0.71
CA GLY A 73 -8.03 -2.44 0.95
C GLY A 73 -9.08 -3.22 0.18
N ARG A 74 -9.10 -4.51 0.40
CA ARG A 74 -10.17 -5.38 -0.06
C ARG A 74 -10.79 -6.11 1.12
N THR A 75 -12.08 -6.38 1.02
CA THR A 75 -12.78 -7.28 1.91
C THR A 75 -12.37 -8.74 1.63
N VAL A 76 -12.71 -9.62 2.56
CA VAL A 76 -12.59 -11.06 2.32
C VAL A 76 -13.50 -11.45 1.15
N TYR A 77 -13.03 -12.32 0.30
CA TYR A 77 -13.80 -12.88 -0.81
C TYR A 77 -13.45 -14.35 -0.99
N GLU A 78 -14.38 -15.10 -1.51
CA GLU A 78 -14.16 -16.46 -1.99
C GLU A 78 -13.98 -16.42 -3.49
N ASP A 79 -12.95 -17.13 -3.97
CA ASP A 79 -12.69 -17.21 -5.39
C ASP A 79 -13.34 -18.47 -5.98
N TRP A 80 -13.56 -18.44 -7.25
CA TRP A 80 -14.07 -19.60 -7.96
C TRP A 80 -12.95 -20.62 -8.20
N PRO A 81 -13.26 -21.94 -8.19
CA PRO A 81 -12.25 -22.95 -8.50
C PRO A 81 -11.79 -22.90 -9.97
N GLU A 82 -12.65 -22.43 -10.87
CA GLU A 82 -12.35 -22.33 -12.29
C GLU A 82 -11.51 -21.07 -12.57
N ASP A 83 -10.40 -21.22 -13.28
CA ASP A 83 -9.41 -20.14 -13.51
C ASP A 83 -10.00 -18.96 -14.29
N ASP A 84 -10.88 -19.19 -15.24
CA ASP A 84 -11.56 -18.17 -16.04
C ASP A 84 -12.60 -17.35 -15.25
N ARG A 85 -12.96 -17.81 -14.05
CA ARG A 85 -13.91 -17.16 -13.15
C ARG A 85 -13.25 -16.52 -11.95
N LYS A 86 -11.96 -16.76 -11.74
CA LYS A 86 -11.21 -16.17 -10.64
C LYS A 86 -11.17 -14.65 -10.76
N ARG A 87 -11.22 -14.01 -9.61
CA ARG A 87 -11.05 -12.56 -9.53
C ARG A 87 -9.65 -12.16 -9.99
N HIS A 88 -9.56 -11.36 -11.03
CA HIS A 88 -8.31 -10.87 -11.57
C HIS A 88 -8.32 -9.35 -11.68
N LEU A 89 -7.36 -8.67 -11.04
CA LEU A 89 -7.17 -7.23 -11.13
C LEU A 89 -5.76 -6.93 -11.65
N LEU A 90 -5.71 -6.13 -12.68
CA LEU A 90 -4.47 -5.52 -13.15
C LEU A 90 -4.22 -4.24 -12.36
N ARG A 91 -2.98 -4.06 -11.86
CA ARG A 91 -2.57 -2.87 -11.13
C ARG A 91 -1.39 -2.20 -11.82
N LEU A 92 -1.51 -0.91 -12.00
CA LEU A 92 -0.44 -0.06 -12.50
C LEU A 92 -0.11 1.00 -11.45
N TRP A 93 1.18 1.18 -11.20
CA TRP A 93 1.68 2.28 -10.38
C TRP A 93 2.13 3.41 -11.30
N LEU A 94 1.49 4.57 -11.17
CA LEU A 94 1.74 5.72 -12.00
C LEU A 94 2.46 6.79 -11.20
N ALA A 95 3.54 7.33 -11.76
CA ALA A 95 4.21 8.52 -11.25
C ALA A 95 4.01 9.65 -12.27
N THR A 96 3.31 10.70 -11.85
CA THR A 96 3.04 11.86 -12.70
C THR A 96 4.15 12.91 -12.54
N PRO A 97 4.65 13.51 -13.63
CA PRO A 97 5.52 14.68 -13.54
C PRO A 97 4.83 15.80 -12.76
N GLY A 98 5.56 16.44 -11.83
CA GLY A 98 4.99 17.48 -10.96
C GLY A 98 3.99 16.95 -9.92
N GLY A 99 4.02 15.65 -9.65
CA GLY A 99 3.22 15.04 -8.59
C GLY A 99 3.58 15.58 -7.20
N ARG A 100 2.80 15.15 -6.21
CA ARG A 100 2.97 15.57 -4.81
C ARG A 100 4.39 15.31 -4.33
N PRO A 101 5.06 16.28 -3.68
CA PRO A 101 6.33 16.06 -3.02
C PRO A 101 6.15 15.05 -1.88
N LEU A 102 7.13 14.17 -1.76
CA LEU A 102 7.19 13.15 -0.70
C LEU A 102 8.41 13.41 0.17
N PRO A 103 8.32 13.17 1.49
CA PRO A 103 9.49 13.26 2.37
C PRO A 103 10.60 12.30 1.93
N ASP A 104 11.84 12.68 2.20
CA ASP A 104 13.02 11.87 1.90
C ASP A 104 12.91 10.46 2.49
N ALA A 105 12.42 10.33 3.72
CA ALA A 105 12.19 9.04 4.37
C ALA A 105 11.25 8.10 3.59
N VAL A 106 10.31 8.66 2.82
CA VAL A 106 9.43 7.88 1.93
C VAL A 106 10.14 7.55 0.62
N LEU A 107 10.92 8.48 0.09
CA LEU A 107 11.69 8.28 -1.14
C LEU A 107 12.81 7.25 -0.96
N GLU A 108 13.48 7.23 0.19
CA GLU A 108 14.53 6.27 0.53
C GLU A 108 14.03 4.81 0.54
N ARG A 109 12.75 4.60 0.83
CA ARG A 109 12.13 3.26 0.73
C ARG A 109 12.23 2.66 -0.68
N TYR A 110 12.21 3.52 -1.67
CA TYR A 110 12.30 3.12 -3.06
C TYR A 110 13.75 3.32 -3.51
N VAL A 111 14.58 2.30 -3.36
CA VAL A 111 16.04 2.35 -3.60
C VAL A 111 16.39 3.12 -4.87
N GLY A 112 17.17 4.18 -4.72
CA GLY A 112 17.72 4.96 -5.81
C GLY A 112 16.80 6.03 -6.40
N LEU A 113 15.66 6.35 -5.77
CA LEU A 113 14.80 7.43 -6.23
C LEU A 113 15.37 8.79 -5.89
N LYS A 114 15.55 9.58 -6.93
CA LYS A 114 15.68 11.03 -6.80
C LYS A 114 14.30 11.69 -6.95
N PRO A 115 14.09 12.87 -6.36
CA PRO A 115 12.85 13.61 -6.56
C PRO A 115 12.48 13.69 -8.06
N GLY A 116 11.22 13.37 -8.39
CA GLY A 116 10.72 13.36 -9.77
C GLY A 116 10.98 12.08 -10.58
N GLN A 117 11.67 11.10 -10.02
CA GLN A 117 11.85 9.78 -10.66
C GLN A 117 10.68 8.84 -10.33
N ARG A 118 10.47 7.84 -11.21
CA ARG A 118 9.47 6.81 -10.99
C ARG A 118 9.88 5.88 -9.85
N PRO A 119 8.99 5.59 -8.90
CA PRO A 119 9.21 4.48 -7.97
C PRO A 119 9.37 3.18 -8.75
N ALA A 120 10.55 2.57 -8.68
CA ALA A 120 10.84 1.32 -9.39
C ALA A 120 10.26 0.07 -8.68
N GLY A 121 9.61 0.25 -7.53
CA GLY A 121 9.23 -0.84 -6.66
C GLY A 121 10.45 -1.43 -5.93
N ILE A 122 10.25 -2.52 -5.20
CA ILE A 122 11.32 -3.25 -4.52
C ILE A 122 12.09 -4.03 -5.59
N ILE A 123 13.38 -3.72 -5.72
CA ILE A 123 14.28 -4.45 -6.60
C ILE A 123 14.94 -5.56 -5.77
N VAL A 124 14.63 -6.80 -6.11
CA VAL A 124 15.33 -7.96 -5.58
C VAL A 124 16.22 -8.51 -6.69
N GLU A 125 17.51 -8.67 -6.43
CA GLU A 125 18.44 -9.28 -7.38
C GLU A 125 17.98 -10.70 -7.73
N ASN A 126 18.09 -11.05 -9.01
CA ASN A 126 17.73 -12.38 -9.54
C ASN A 126 16.24 -12.76 -9.45
N MET A 127 15.35 -11.83 -9.23
CA MET A 127 13.91 -12.07 -9.25
C MET A 127 13.33 -11.77 -10.62
N ASP A 128 12.76 -12.77 -11.28
CA ASP A 128 12.01 -12.58 -12.53
C ASP A 128 10.70 -11.80 -12.23
N ARG A 129 10.56 -10.63 -12.85
CA ARG A 129 9.44 -9.73 -12.63
C ARG A 129 8.39 -9.94 -13.69
N LYS A 130 7.67 -11.03 -13.59
CA LYS A 130 6.51 -11.27 -14.44
C LYS A 130 5.23 -10.99 -13.65
N THR A 131 4.41 -10.11 -14.20
CA THR A 131 3.04 -9.95 -13.75
C THR A 131 2.17 -10.78 -14.67
N PRO A 132 1.53 -11.85 -14.18
CA PRO A 132 0.65 -12.65 -15.02
C PRO A 132 -0.53 -11.79 -15.49
N LEU A 133 -0.86 -11.90 -16.76
CA LEU A 133 -2.04 -11.25 -17.36
C LEU A 133 -3.27 -12.12 -17.29
N THR A 134 -3.10 -13.36 -16.83
CA THR A 134 -4.17 -14.34 -16.60
C THR A 134 -4.15 -14.76 -15.13
N PRO A 135 -5.29 -15.10 -14.53
CA PRO A 135 -5.34 -15.63 -13.16
C PRO A 135 -4.53 -16.92 -13.06
N GLU A 136 -3.79 -17.08 -11.95
CA GLU A 136 -3.11 -18.32 -11.58
C GLU A 136 -3.94 -19.12 -10.59
#